data_2bf7e5b1c3d3168fde9be5be922f02ea
#
_entry.id   2bf7e5b1c3d3168fde9be5be922f02ea
#
_cell.length_a   1.000
_cell.length_b   1.000
_cell.length_c   1.000
_cell.angle_alpha   90.00
_cell.angle_beta   90.00
_cell.angle_gamma   90.00
#
_symmetry.space_group_name_H-M   'P 1'
#
loop_
_entity.id
_entity.type
_entity.pdbx_description
1 polymer ?
#
loop_
_entity_poly.entity_id
_entity_poly.type
_entity_poly.pdbx_seq_one_letter_code
_entity_poly.pdbx_strand_id
1 'polypeptide(L)'
;MAFVLQEGEQVLWVGRPEKKIYVMWFFTRVLLMSALISGIVAYLTVVACVIYAAAHHMKAPTFYLVPSVLIFVVPVVLVCALFYYHHLLRTFHYTVTSQRCVFEGGIFVRRRRSVPFHKITDVEVNQNIIEQGLGIWSLKIFTPGTGSVGVPGFEKAEIVFCGLLDADKPASIIQDTLKKFKATGE
;
A
#
# COMPACT_ATOMS: atom_id res chain seq x y z
N MET A 1 1.91 -20.26 -3.49
CA MET A 1 2.32 -20.73 -4.83
C MET A 1 3.71 -20.21 -5.05
N ALA A 2 4.63 -21.08 -5.43
CA ALA A 2 6.00 -20.69 -5.73
C ALA A 2 6.01 -19.89 -7.05
N PHE A 3 6.78 -18.83 -7.09
CA PHE A 3 7.08 -18.09 -8.32
C PHE A 3 7.81 -19.06 -9.28
N VAL A 4 7.28 -19.20 -10.50
CA VAL A 4 7.89 -20.05 -11.52
C VAL A 4 8.97 -19.23 -12.22
N LEU A 5 10.23 -19.65 -12.02
CA LEU A 5 11.39 -19.09 -12.71
C LEU A 5 11.36 -19.54 -14.19
N GLN A 6 11.82 -18.68 -15.08
CA GLN A 6 12.06 -19.04 -16.48
C GLN A 6 13.37 -19.81 -16.62
N GLU A 7 13.57 -20.49 -17.73
CA GLU A 7 14.83 -21.19 -17.99
C GLU A 7 16.01 -20.22 -17.94
N GLY A 8 17.03 -20.56 -17.14
CA GLY A 8 18.19 -19.70 -16.91
C GLY A 8 17.99 -18.50 -15.99
N GLU A 9 16.78 -18.30 -15.44
CA GLU A 9 16.50 -17.20 -14.51
C GLU A 9 17.01 -17.54 -13.10
N GLN A 10 17.83 -16.65 -12.53
CA GLN A 10 18.36 -16.79 -11.17
C GLN A 10 17.77 -15.72 -10.26
N VAL A 11 17.45 -16.08 -9.03
CA VAL A 11 17.00 -15.12 -8.01
C VAL A 11 18.21 -14.41 -7.42
N LEU A 12 18.28 -13.10 -7.56
CA LEU A 12 19.36 -12.27 -7.04
C LEU A 12 19.02 -11.72 -5.65
N TRP A 13 17.76 -11.40 -5.41
CA TRP A 13 17.32 -10.85 -4.13
C TRP A 13 15.83 -11.14 -3.89
N VAL A 14 15.49 -11.38 -2.61
CA VAL A 14 14.11 -11.55 -2.15
C VAL A 14 13.91 -10.67 -0.92
N GLY A 15 12.79 -9.94 -0.91
CA GLY A 15 12.41 -9.08 0.20
C GLY A 15 10.94 -9.16 0.55
N ARG A 16 10.64 -8.63 1.73
CA ARG A 16 9.28 -8.45 2.24
C ARG A 16 9.20 -7.10 2.95
N PRO A 17 8.01 -6.49 3.03
CA PRO A 17 7.84 -5.27 3.79
C PRO A 17 8.08 -5.51 5.28
N GLU A 18 8.75 -4.58 5.91
CA GLU A 18 8.94 -4.57 7.36
C GLU A 18 7.64 -4.31 8.11
N LYS A 19 7.55 -4.84 9.33
CA LYS A 19 6.37 -4.65 10.18
C LYS A 19 6.08 -3.19 10.49
N LYS A 20 7.08 -2.33 10.52
CA LYS A 20 6.96 -0.88 10.75
C LYS A 20 6.03 -0.18 9.76
N ILE A 21 5.85 -0.71 8.56
CA ILE A 21 4.93 -0.16 7.56
C ILE A 21 3.46 -0.16 8.05
N TYR A 22 3.11 -1.03 9.03
CA TYR A 22 1.80 -1.00 9.67
C TYR A 22 1.51 0.36 10.30
N VAL A 23 2.50 0.94 10.96
CA VAL A 23 2.38 2.25 11.61
C VAL A 23 2.07 3.31 10.57
N MET A 24 2.81 3.31 9.46
CA MET A 24 2.56 4.22 8.35
C MET A 24 1.14 4.07 7.78
N TRP A 25 0.72 2.83 7.50
CA TRP A 25 -0.61 2.58 6.93
C TRP A 25 -1.74 2.83 7.92
N PHE A 26 -1.49 2.61 9.23
CA PHE A 26 -2.42 2.97 10.28
C PHE A 26 -2.72 4.48 10.24
N PHE A 27 -1.68 5.32 10.27
CA PHE A 27 -1.89 6.76 10.25
C PHE A 27 -2.45 7.28 8.92
N THR A 28 -1.96 6.81 7.78
CA THR A 28 -2.33 7.37 6.48
C THR A 28 -3.62 6.81 5.90
N ARG A 29 -4.01 5.60 6.21
CA ARG A 29 -5.17 4.94 5.61
C ARG A 29 -6.23 4.54 6.61
N VAL A 30 -5.84 3.83 7.68
CA VAL A 30 -6.80 3.28 8.63
C VAL A 30 -7.50 4.40 9.39
N LEU A 31 -6.75 5.37 9.89
CA LEU A 31 -7.29 6.47 10.67
C LEU A 31 -8.19 7.38 9.81
N LEU A 32 -7.76 7.74 8.61
CA LEU A 32 -8.59 8.53 7.69
C LEU A 32 -9.87 7.81 7.28
N MET A 33 -9.78 6.53 6.89
CA MET A 33 -10.94 5.75 6.47
C MET A 33 -11.92 5.53 7.64
N SER A 34 -11.41 5.26 8.85
CA SER A 34 -12.27 5.12 10.03
C SER A 34 -13.00 6.42 10.38
N ALA A 35 -12.32 7.57 10.26
CA ALA A 35 -12.94 8.87 10.48
C ALA A 35 -14.05 9.17 9.46
N LEU A 36 -13.83 8.87 8.18
CA LEU A 36 -14.84 9.04 7.13
C LEU A 36 -16.05 8.14 7.35
N ILE A 37 -15.83 6.84 7.62
CA ILE A 37 -16.91 5.88 7.87
C ILE A 37 -17.72 6.30 9.11
N SER A 38 -17.04 6.68 10.18
CA SER A 38 -17.68 7.13 11.42
C SER A 38 -18.52 8.41 11.20
N GLY A 39 -18.01 9.34 10.41
CA GLY A 39 -18.74 10.56 10.04
C GLY A 39 -20.02 10.26 9.25
N ILE A 40 -19.94 9.35 8.28
CA ILE A 40 -21.11 8.92 7.49
C ILE A 40 -22.14 8.23 8.38
N VAL A 41 -21.71 7.29 9.24
CA VAL A 41 -22.60 6.58 10.16
C VAL A 41 -23.28 7.55 11.13
N ALA A 42 -22.53 8.51 11.69
CA ALA A 42 -23.09 9.53 12.58
C ALA A 42 -24.14 10.39 11.85
N TYR A 43 -23.84 10.83 10.65
CA TYR A 43 -24.78 11.61 9.83
C TYR A 43 -26.08 10.84 9.55
N LEU A 44 -25.98 9.60 9.09
CA LEU A 44 -27.15 8.74 8.82
C LEU A 44 -27.98 8.50 10.07
N THR A 45 -27.34 8.33 11.25
CA THR A 45 -28.02 8.15 12.52
C THR A 45 -28.80 9.40 12.92
N VAL A 46 -28.22 10.57 12.75
CA VAL A 46 -28.91 11.86 13.01
C VAL A 46 -30.14 12.00 12.10
N VAL A 47 -29.97 11.77 10.80
CA VAL A 47 -31.08 11.87 9.84
C VAL A 47 -32.21 10.89 10.20
N ALA A 48 -31.87 9.63 10.48
CA ALA A 48 -32.86 8.63 10.88
C ALA A 48 -33.62 9.04 12.16
N CYS A 49 -32.91 9.57 13.17
CA CYS A 49 -33.54 10.04 14.42
C CYS A 49 -34.45 11.24 14.19
N VAL A 50 -34.08 12.18 13.32
CA VAL A 50 -34.92 13.35 13.00
C VAL A 50 -36.20 12.90 12.29
N ILE A 51 -36.11 12.00 11.31
CA ILE A 51 -37.27 11.44 10.60
C ILE A 51 -38.19 10.71 11.57
N TYR A 52 -37.63 9.87 12.43
CA TYR A 52 -38.40 9.13 13.43
C TYR A 52 -39.14 10.07 14.43
N ALA A 53 -38.45 11.08 14.93
CA ALA A 53 -39.05 12.05 15.87
C ALA A 53 -40.16 12.86 15.18
N ALA A 54 -40.00 13.26 13.94
CA ALA A 54 -41.02 13.96 13.16
C ALA A 54 -42.27 13.10 12.92
N ALA A 55 -42.06 11.79 12.63
CA ALA A 55 -43.16 10.85 12.38
C ALA A 55 -43.98 10.54 13.66
N HIS A 56 -43.35 10.55 14.83
CA HIS A 56 -43.98 10.14 16.10
C HIS A 56 -44.25 11.32 17.07
N HIS A 57 -44.03 12.55 16.65
CA HIS A 57 -44.19 13.77 17.48
C HIS A 57 -43.41 13.69 18.81
N MET A 58 -42.31 12.95 18.83
CA MET A 58 -41.47 12.74 20.03
C MET A 58 -40.24 13.68 19.98
N LYS A 59 -39.69 13.99 21.17
CA LYS A 59 -38.39 14.67 21.23
C LYS A 59 -37.32 13.69 20.70
N ALA A 60 -36.54 14.14 19.72
CA ALA A 60 -35.52 13.30 19.10
C ALA A 60 -34.42 12.92 20.12
N PRO A 61 -34.17 11.63 20.38
CA PRO A 61 -33.14 11.16 21.33
C PRO A 61 -31.72 11.25 20.71
N THR A 62 -31.50 12.19 19.79
CA THR A 62 -30.27 12.31 19.02
C THR A 62 -29.03 12.52 19.86
N PHE A 63 -29.19 13.21 21.00
CA PHE A 63 -28.05 13.59 21.85
C PHE A 63 -27.30 12.38 22.43
N TYR A 64 -28.01 11.26 22.69
CA TYR A 64 -27.42 10.04 23.28
C TYR A 64 -27.10 8.98 22.22
N LEU A 65 -27.88 8.89 21.15
CA LEU A 65 -27.73 7.84 20.13
C LEU A 65 -26.48 8.01 19.27
N VAL A 66 -26.18 9.24 18.88
CA VAL A 66 -24.98 9.48 18.03
C VAL A 66 -23.68 9.08 18.73
N PRO A 67 -23.38 9.56 19.95
CA PRO A 67 -22.15 9.15 20.61
C PRO A 67 -22.13 7.64 20.95
N SER A 68 -23.25 7.01 21.27
CA SER A 68 -23.28 5.57 21.55
C SER A 68 -22.94 4.75 20.30
N VAL A 69 -23.46 5.08 19.13
CA VAL A 69 -23.11 4.41 17.87
C VAL A 69 -21.65 4.60 17.54
N LEU A 70 -21.09 5.79 17.71
CA LEU A 70 -19.68 6.06 17.44
C LEU A 70 -18.75 5.26 18.37
N ILE A 71 -19.08 5.11 19.65
CA ILE A 71 -18.29 4.34 20.62
C ILE A 71 -18.15 2.87 20.19
N PHE A 72 -19.16 2.29 19.55
CA PHE A 72 -19.11 0.89 19.10
C PHE A 72 -18.54 0.75 17.68
N VAL A 73 -18.94 1.60 16.75
CA VAL A 73 -18.56 1.47 15.34
C VAL A 73 -17.07 1.76 15.12
N VAL A 74 -16.53 2.81 15.75
CA VAL A 74 -15.14 3.20 15.54
C VAL A 74 -14.15 2.09 15.94
N PRO A 75 -14.23 1.50 17.15
CA PRO A 75 -13.33 0.41 17.53
C PRO A 75 -13.44 -0.82 16.62
N VAL A 76 -14.66 -1.19 16.23
CA VAL A 76 -14.86 -2.35 15.33
C VAL A 76 -14.20 -2.12 13.97
N VAL A 77 -14.40 -0.94 13.36
CA VAL A 77 -13.77 -0.58 12.09
C VAL A 77 -12.24 -0.59 12.21
N LEU A 78 -11.70 -0.03 13.29
CA LEU A 78 -10.26 -0.02 13.53
C LEU A 78 -9.68 -1.44 13.66
N VAL A 79 -10.31 -2.30 14.45
CA VAL A 79 -9.87 -3.69 14.63
C VAL A 79 -9.93 -4.46 13.31
N CYS A 80 -11.02 -4.35 12.57
CA CYS A 80 -11.16 -4.98 11.25
C CYS A 80 -10.09 -4.48 10.26
N ALA A 81 -9.82 -3.18 10.25
CA ALA A 81 -8.80 -2.60 9.38
C ALA A 81 -7.40 -3.06 9.76
N LEU A 82 -7.05 -3.09 11.06
CA LEU A 82 -5.78 -3.60 11.54
C LEU A 82 -5.58 -5.07 11.14
N PHE A 83 -6.60 -5.90 11.33
CA PHE A 83 -6.57 -7.30 10.95
C PHE A 83 -6.39 -7.47 9.44
N TYR A 84 -7.13 -6.72 8.63
CA TYR A 84 -7.01 -6.71 7.18
C TYR A 84 -5.60 -6.35 6.71
N TYR A 85 -5.02 -5.24 7.20
CA TYR A 85 -3.68 -4.81 6.81
C TYR A 85 -2.60 -5.78 7.31
N HIS A 86 -2.78 -6.37 8.50
CA HIS A 86 -1.88 -7.41 8.99
C HIS A 86 -1.80 -8.59 8.02
N HIS A 87 -2.93 -9.11 7.58
CA HIS A 87 -2.95 -10.19 6.61
C HIS A 87 -2.43 -9.77 5.25
N LEU A 88 -2.76 -8.55 4.78
CA LEU A 88 -2.33 -8.03 3.49
C LEU A 88 -0.79 -7.98 3.38
N LEU A 89 -0.11 -7.45 4.38
CA LEU A 89 1.36 -7.34 4.35
C LEU A 89 2.07 -8.69 4.33
N ARG A 90 1.48 -9.71 4.95
CA ARG A 90 2.04 -11.07 4.89
C ARG A 90 2.03 -11.67 3.49
N THR A 91 1.19 -11.15 2.60
CA THR A 91 1.11 -11.61 1.21
C THR A 91 2.10 -10.93 0.28
N PHE A 92 2.72 -9.82 0.71
CA PHE A 92 3.64 -9.05 -0.11
C PHE A 92 5.01 -9.73 -0.17
N HIS A 93 5.45 -9.99 -1.41
CA HIS A 93 6.74 -10.56 -1.72
C HIS A 93 7.37 -9.77 -2.85
N TYR A 94 8.63 -9.43 -2.67
CA TYR A 94 9.46 -8.71 -3.63
C TYR A 94 10.55 -9.66 -4.09
N THR A 95 10.73 -9.79 -5.39
CA THR A 95 11.77 -10.66 -5.96
C THR A 95 12.47 -9.92 -7.09
N VAL A 96 13.78 -9.87 -7.03
CA VAL A 96 14.65 -9.40 -8.11
C VAL A 96 15.38 -10.61 -8.66
N THR A 97 15.22 -10.87 -9.95
CA THR A 97 15.87 -11.98 -10.63
C THR A 97 16.93 -11.46 -11.61
N SER A 98 17.60 -12.32 -12.33
CA SER A 98 18.54 -11.93 -13.38
C SER A 98 17.87 -11.33 -14.61
N GLN A 99 16.54 -11.45 -14.79
CA GLN A 99 15.82 -11.03 -15.99
C GLN A 99 14.73 -9.99 -15.74
N ARG A 100 14.14 -9.95 -14.53
CA ARG A 100 12.98 -9.10 -14.20
C ARG A 100 12.86 -8.79 -12.72
N CYS A 101 12.11 -7.73 -12.42
CA CYS A 101 11.64 -7.40 -11.08
C CYS A 101 10.20 -7.89 -10.92
N VAL A 102 9.88 -8.55 -9.80
CA VAL A 102 8.57 -9.13 -9.54
C VAL A 102 8.01 -8.65 -8.21
N PHE A 103 6.78 -8.21 -8.23
CA PHE A 103 5.97 -7.92 -7.06
C PHE A 103 4.80 -8.88 -6.99
N GLU A 104 4.59 -9.49 -5.85
CA GLU A 104 3.42 -10.31 -5.56
C GLU A 104 2.72 -9.80 -4.31
N GLY A 105 1.40 -9.77 -4.33
CA GLY A 105 0.63 -9.38 -3.15
C GLY A 105 -0.88 -9.40 -3.37
N GLY A 106 -1.63 -9.30 -2.26
CA GLY A 106 -3.08 -9.22 -2.23
C GLY A 106 -3.73 -10.40 -1.51
N ILE A 107 -4.87 -10.12 -0.84
CA ILE A 107 -5.67 -11.12 -0.11
C ILE A 107 -6.79 -11.64 -1.00
N PHE A 108 -7.72 -10.76 -1.37
CA PHE A 108 -8.88 -11.11 -2.19
C PHE A 108 -8.54 -11.26 -3.66
N VAL A 109 -7.71 -10.36 -4.18
CA VAL A 109 -7.20 -10.40 -5.54
C VAL A 109 -5.69 -10.47 -5.46
N ARG A 110 -5.13 -11.63 -5.75
CA ARG A 110 -3.68 -11.78 -5.86
C ARG A 110 -3.22 -11.14 -7.15
N ARG A 111 -2.33 -10.18 -7.00
CA ARG A 111 -1.70 -9.48 -8.13
C ARG A 111 -0.24 -9.85 -8.18
N ARG A 112 0.21 -10.24 -9.36
CA ARG A 112 1.61 -10.41 -9.68
C ARG A 112 1.94 -9.42 -10.78
N ARG A 113 2.90 -8.55 -10.52
CA ARG A 113 3.47 -7.66 -11.54
C ARG A 113 4.89 -8.07 -11.77
N SER A 114 5.26 -8.20 -13.02
CA SER A 114 6.61 -8.57 -13.47
C SER A 114 7.05 -7.56 -14.51
N VAL A 115 8.18 -6.92 -14.26
CA VAL A 115 8.77 -5.93 -15.17
C VAL A 115 10.15 -6.43 -15.59
N PRO A 116 10.33 -6.81 -16.86
CA PRO A 116 11.63 -7.21 -17.38
C PRO A 116 12.59 -6.02 -17.43
N PHE A 117 13.89 -6.28 -17.27
CA PHE A 117 14.89 -5.21 -17.16
C PHE A 117 14.98 -4.32 -18.39
N HIS A 118 14.77 -4.84 -19.60
CA HIS A 118 14.77 -4.04 -20.84
C HIS A 118 13.67 -2.96 -20.88
N LYS A 119 12.61 -3.09 -20.05
CA LYS A 119 11.53 -2.10 -19.93
C LYS A 119 11.73 -1.13 -18.78
N ILE A 120 12.73 -1.31 -17.92
CA ILE A 120 12.98 -0.40 -16.80
C ILE A 120 13.72 0.82 -17.33
N THR A 121 13.11 1.99 -17.13
CA THR A 121 13.71 3.29 -17.49
C THR A 121 14.49 3.88 -16.34
N ASP A 122 13.93 3.82 -15.12
CA ASP A 122 14.54 4.43 -13.95
C ASP A 122 14.16 3.67 -12.67
N VAL A 123 15.01 3.83 -11.66
CA VAL A 123 14.83 3.25 -10.31
C VAL A 123 15.11 4.33 -9.28
N GLU A 124 14.08 4.68 -8.51
CA GLU A 124 14.13 5.70 -7.48
C GLU A 124 14.03 5.08 -6.09
N VAL A 125 14.95 5.42 -5.21
CA VAL A 125 14.82 5.16 -3.77
C VAL A 125 14.24 6.41 -3.12
N ASN A 126 13.08 6.25 -2.48
CA ASN A 126 12.33 7.36 -1.90
C ASN A 126 12.02 7.08 -0.43
N GLN A 127 11.96 8.14 0.35
CA GLN A 127 11.59 8.09 1.75
C GLN A 127 10.72 9.30 2.09
N ASN A 128 9.44 9.08 2.37
CA ASN A 128 8.57 10.16 2.82
C ASN A 128 8.75 10.46 4.31
N ILE A 129 8.14 11.54 4.81
CA ILE A 129 8.31 12.02 6.20
C ILE A 129 8.00 10.93 7.23
N ILE A 130 6.96 10.15 7.03
CA ILE A 130 6.56 9.07 7.95
C ILE A 130 7.56 7.91 7.85
N GLU A 131 8.01 7.56 6.65
CA GLU A 131 9.03 6.54 6.42
C GLU A 131 10.36 6.93 7.06
N GLN A 132 10.75 8.22 7.00
CA GLN A 132 11.92 8.75 7.70
C GLN A 132 11.83 8.53 9.21
N GLY A 133 10.69 8.86 9.82
CA GLY A 133 10.47 8.63 11.26
C GLY A 133 10.51 7.16 11.66
N LEU A 134 10.17 6.24 10.74
CA LEU A 134 10.16 4.80 10.97
C LEU A 134 11.47 4.10 10.54
N GLY A 135 12.37 4.80 9.84
CA GLY A 135 13.60 4.24 9.30
C GLY A 135 13.34 3.16 8.24
N ILE A 136 12.33 3.34 7.41
CA ILE A 136 12.00 2.46 6.29
C ILE A 136 12.05 3.22 4.97
N TRP A 137 12.24 2.51 3.88
CA TRP A 137 12.43 3.05 2.54
C TRP A 137 11.46 2.42 1.55
N SER A 138 11.19 3.13 0.47
CA SER A 138 10.43 2.62 -0.67
C SER A 138 11.28 2.70 -1.93
N LEU A 139 11.31 1.61 -2.70
CA LEU A 139 11.95 1.53 -4.00
C LEU A 139 10.89 1.54 -5.09
N LYS A 140 10.97 2.51 -5.99
CA LYS A 140 10.05 2.66 -7.11
C LYS A 140 10.75 2.29 -8.42
N ILE A 141 10.07 1.53 -9.26
CA ILE A 141 10.55 1.09 -10.57
C ILE A 141 9.64 1.68 -11.64
N PHE A 142 10.23 2.41 -12.57
CA PHE A 142 9.54 3.09 -13.66
C PHE A 142 9.78 2.39 -14.98
N THR A 143 8.77 2.44 -15.87
CA THR A 143 8.82 1.93 -17.23
C THR A 143 8.37 3.03 -18.21
N PRO A 144 8.67 2.92 -19.53
CA PRO A 144 8.15 3.86 -20.50
C PRO A 144 6.61 3.91 -20.45
N GLY A 145 6.05 5.09 -20.22
CA GLY A 145 4.61 5.31 -20.07
C GLY A 145 4.09 5.35 -18.64
N THR A 146 4.89 5.00 -17.61
CA THR A 146 4.52 5.17 -16.21
C THR A 146 5.12 6.42 -15.56
N GLY A 147 6.01 7.12 -16.25
CA GLY A 147 6.64 8.36 -15.81
C GLY A 147 5.76 9.58 -15.98
N SER A 148 5.87 10.49 -15.05
CA SER A 148 5.48 11.91 -15.04
C SER A 148 4.15 12.30 -15.66
N VAL A 149 3.13 12.36 -14.85
CA VAL A 149 2.12 13.40 -15.00
C VAL A 149 2.61 14.59 -14.17
N GLY A 150 3.45 15.43 -14.74
CA GLY A 150 3.80 16.83 -14.42
C GLY A 150 3.74 17.39 -12.98
N VAL A 151 3.47 16.57 -11.96
CA VAL A 151 3.40 17.01 -10.56
C VAL A 151 4.41 16.19 -9.76
N PRO A 152 5.46 16.80 -9.20
CA PRO A 152 6.40 16.11 -8.34
C PRO A 152 5.68 15.40 -7.18
N GLY A 153 5.96 14.11 -6.97
CA GLY A 153 5.37 13.32 -5.89
C GLY A 153 4.14 12.48 -6.29
N PHE A 154 3.55 12.68 -7.46
CA PHE A 154 2.43 11.87 -7.99
C PHE A 154 2.84 10.94 -9.14
N GLU A 155 4.11 10.69 -9.28
CA GLU A 155 4.63 9.77 -10.29
C GLU A 155 4.15 8.35 -10.05
N LYS A 156 3.50 7.78 -11.05
CA LYS A 156 2.93 6.45 -10.96
C LYS A 156 3.97 5.41 -11.38
N ALA A 157 4.71 4.89 -10.42
CA ALA A 157 5.64 3.78 -10.67
C ALA A 157 4.89 2.50 -11.07
N GLU A 158 5.50 1.67 -11.93
CA GLU A 158 4.95 0.38 -12.33
C GLU A 158 4.98 -0.62 -11.18
N ILE A 159 6.10 -0.67 -10.45
CA ILE A 159 6.27 -1.49 -9.24
C ILE A 159 6.81 -0.61 -8.12
N VAL A 160 6.29 -0.83 -6.90
CA VAL A 160 6.79 -0.21 -5.69
C VAL A 160 7.09 -1.30 -4.65
N PHE A 161 8.35 -1.38 -4.20
CA PHE A 161 8.75 -2.17 -3.05
C PHE A 161 8.74 -1.26 -1.82
N CYS A 162 7.67 -1.29 -1.05
CA CYS A 162 7.49 -0.42 0.11
C CYS A 162 7.91 -1.09 1.41
N GLY A 163 8.37 -0.29 2.38
CA GLY A 163 8.69 -0.75 3.72
C GLY A 163 9.97 -1.57 3.82
N LEU A 164 10.99 -1.24 3.07
CA LEU A 164 12.31 -1.86 3.15
C LEU A 164 13.14 -1.22 4.27
N LEU A 165 13.90 -2.02 5.02
CA LEU A 165 14.92 -1.49 5.94
C LEU A 165 16.14 -0.97 5.18
N ASP A 166 16.50 -1.66 4.12
CA ASP A 166 17.62 -1.34 3.26
C ASP A 166 17.15 -1.43 1.81
N ALA A 167 16.93 -0.30 1.18
CA ALA A 167 16.54 -0.21 -0.22
C ALA A 167 17.75 -0.11 -1.15
N ASP A 168 18.94 0.20 -0.62
CA ASP A 168 20.15 0.36 -1.42
C ASP A 168 20.62 -0.97 -2.00
N LYS A 169 20.49 -2.06 -1.23
CA LYS A 169 20.79 -3.40 -1.70
C LYS A 169 20.03 -3.80 -2.96
N PRO A 170 18.67 -3.83 -2.97
CA PRO A 170 17.95 -4.17 -4.18
C PRO A 170 18.15 -3.12 -5.28
N ALA A 171 18.31 -1.85 -4.94
CA ALA A 171 18.56 -0.80 -5.92
C ALA A 171 19.89 -1.01 -6.66
N SER A 172 20.99 -1.30 -5.94
CA SER A 172 22.30 -1.57 -6.54
C SER A 172 22.28 -2.80 -7.43
N ILE A 173 21.64 -3.89 -6.99
CA ILE A 173 21.49 -5.11 -7.79
C ILE A 173 20.74 -4.83 -9.10
N ILE A 174 19.65 -4.06 -9.03
CA ILE A 174 18.87 -3.69 -10.21
C ILE A 174 19.72 -2.81 -11.14
N GLN A 175 20.41 -1.79 -10.63
CA GLN A 175 21.24 -0.90 -11.42
C GLN A 175 22.41 -1.63 -12.09
N ASP A 176 23.08 -2.53 -11.38
CA ASP A 176 24.17 -3.32 -11.94
C ASP A 176 23.69 -4.28 -13.03
N THR A 177 22.51 -4.88 -12.82
CA THR A 177 21.90 -5.72 -13.84
C THR A 177 21.50 -4.90 -15.06
N LEU A 178 20.90 -3.71 -14.86
CA LEU A 178 20.58 -2.79 -15.97
C LEU A 178 21.81 -2.36 -16.78
N LYS A 179 22.93 -2.07 -16.11
CA LYS A 179 24.19 -1.75 -16.79
C LYS A 179 24.68 -2.92 -17.64
N LYS A 180 24.60 -4.15 -17.16
CA LYS A 180 24.96 -5.36 -17.91
C LYS A 180 24.08 -5.54 -19.14
N PHE A 181 22.75 -5.38 -19.00
CA PHE A 181 21.82 -5.46 -20.12
C PHE A 181 22.12 -4.40 -21.20
N LYS A 182 22.34 -3.15 -20.79
CA LYS A 182 22.69 -2.06 -21.72
C LYS A 182 24.05 -2.26 -22.40
N ALA A 183 25.01 -2.91 -21.73
CA ALA A 183 26.32 -3.21 -22.29
C ALA A 183 26.31 -4.39 -23.27
N THR A 184 25.36 -5.34 -23.11
CA THR A 184 25.24 -6.52 -24.00
C THR A 184 24.41 -6.22 -25.24
N GLY A 185 23.79 -5.03 -25.34
CA GLY A 185 23.10 -4.56 -26.57
C GLY A 185 21.78 -5.27 -26.90
N GLU A 186 21.17 -5.91 -25.90
CA GLU A 186 19.84 -6.51 -25.99
C GLU A 186 18.76 -5.64 -25.33
#